data_065cef91c58a08cc6557df86e9da9666
#
_entry.id   065cef91c58a08cc6557df86e9da9666
#
_cell.length_a   1.000
_cell.length_b   1.000
_cell.length_c   1.000
_cell.angle_alpha   90.00
_cell.angle_beta   90.00
_cell.angle_gamma   90.00
#
_symmetry.space_group_name_H-M   'P 1'
#
loop_
_entity.id
_entity.type
_entity.pdbx_description
1 polymer ?
#
loop_
_entity_poly.entity_id
_entity_poly.type
_entity_poly.pdbx_seq_one_letter_code
_entity_poly.pdbx_strand_id
1 'polypeptide(L)'
;KHVAAENGVADTMKGAEEMRSITEALSAEDVAFLDTAVLFHRVDEHGVLVVHAGVTGDMAEFPSSVEEAAAMSNKKRKSPSKILRCRFLNAETGKFLSLGDNTEGDPVWAEVYDGRFGRVVFGHEPFMDGPRIFDHATGVDTGAVSGGRLTALVLNTESPERTFVSVPSRGKFCK
;
A
#
# COMPACT_ATOMS: atom_id res chain seq x y z
N LYS A 1 -8.38 16.94 3.46
CA LYS A 1 -7.88 18.24 3.96
C LYS A 1 -8.62 19.41 3.32
N HIS A 2 -8.82 19.41 2.01
CA HIS A 2 -9.58 20.43 1.29
C HIS A 2 -11.01 20.55 1.85
N VAL A 3 -11.70 19.43 1.96
CA VAL A 3 -13.05 19.33 2.56
C VAL A 3 -13.06 19.80 4.03
N ALA A 4 -11.98 19.58 4.79
CA ALA A 4 -11.91 20.04 6.18
C ALA A 4 -11.80 21.58 6.27
N ALA A 5 -11.02 22.20 5.37
CA ALA A 5 -10.90 23.66 5.30
C ALA A 5 -12.23 24.33 4.88
N GLU A 6 -12.93 23.75 3.91
CA GLU A 6 -14.25 24.23 3.47
C GLU A 6 -15.31 24.14 4.57
N ASN A 7 -15.19 23.18 5.48
CA ASN A 7 -16.09 22.99 6.62
C ASN A 7 -15.60 23.65 7.91
N GLY A 8 -14.56 24.49 7.87
CA GLY A 8 -14.03 25.22 9.02
C GLY A 8 -13.40 24.32 10.10
N VAL A 9 -13.02 23.10 9.78
CA VAL A 9 -12.37 22.16 10.72
C VAL A 9 -10.88 22.46 10.77
N ALA A 10 -10.32 22.67 11.97
CA ALA A 10 -8.90 22.89 12.16
C ALA A 10 -8.08 21.67 11.67
N ASP A 11 -7.09 21.94 10.82
CA ASP A 11 -6.15 20.90 10.39
C ASP A 11 -5.08 20.69 11.47
N THR A 12 -5.27 19.66 12.27
CA THR A 12 -4.35 19.30 13.38
C THR A 12 -3.32 18.24 12.96
N MET A 13 -3.29 17.82 11.70
CA MET A 13 -2.37 16.80 11.24
C MET A 13 -0.93 17.33 11.12
N LYS A 14 0.03 16.56 11.63
CA LYS A 14 1.47 16.82 11.45
C LYS A 14 1.78 16.93 9.94
N GLY A 15 2.53 17.97 9.51
CA GLY A 15 2.79 18.24 8.10
C GLY A 15 1.63 18.93 7.34
N ALA A 16 0.66 19.51 8.05
CA ALA A 16 -0.48 20.20 7.45
C ALA A 16 -0.07 21.31 6.47
N GLU A 17 0.94 22.09 6.81
CA GLU A 17 1.40 23.22 5.98
C GLU A 17 2.05 22.73 4.67
N GLU A 18 2.92 21.71 4.73
CA GLU A 18 3.51 21.08 3.55
C GLU A 18 2.43 20.47 2.64
N MET A 19 1.48 19.74 3.22
CA MET A 19 0.36 19.17 2.48
C MET A 19 -0.56 20.23 1.87
N ARG A 20 -0.73 21.38 2.52
CA ARG A 20 -1.49 22.50 1.97
C ARG A 20 -0.79 23.07 0.74
N SER A 21 0.50 23.35 0.84
CA SER A 21 1.32 23.83 -0.27
C SER A 21 1.26 22.90 -1.48
N ILE A 22 1.36 21.58 -1.27
CA ILE A 22 1.20 20.58 -2.34
C ILE A 22 -0.20 20.65 -2.93
N THR A 23 -1.25 20.70 -2.09
CA THR A 23 -2.64 20.72 -2.57
C THR A 23 -2.96 21.97 -3.36
N GLU A 24 -2.44 23.12 -2.96
CA GLU A 24 -2.61 24.40 -3.67
C GLU A 24 -1.88 24.44 -5.01
N ALA A 25 -0.82 23.64 -5.18
CA ALA A 25 -0.06 23.53 -6.42
C ALA A 25 -0.69 22.57 -7.46
N LEU A 26 -1.66 21.73 -7.04
CA LEU A 26 -2.32 20.78 -7.96
C LEU A 26 -3.26 21.51 -8.92
N SER A 27 -3.15 21.18 -10.20
CA SER A 27 -4.13 21.59 -11.21
C SER A 27 -5.44 20.78 -11.07
N ALA A 28 -6.50 21.24 -11.71
CA ALA A 28 -7.76 20.48 -11.78
C ALA A 28 -7.57 19.09 -12.45
N GLU A 29 -6.64 18.99 -13.39
CA GLU A 29 -6.30 17.72 -14.05
C GLU A 29 -5.58 16.77 -13.09
N ASP A 30 -4.65 17.27 -12.27
CA ASP A 30 -3.97 16.48 -11.24
C ASP A 30 -4.97 15.96 -10.22
N VAL A 31 -5.91 16.79 -9.76
CA VAL A 31 -6.97 16.39 -8.82
C VAL A 31 -7.85 15.32 -9.44
N ALA A 32 -8.30 15.51 -10.69
CA ALA A 32 -9.12 14.53 -11.40
C ALA A 32 -8.39 13.19 -11.57
N PHE A 33 -7.08 13.22 -11.86
CA PHE A 33 -6.25 12.02 -11.91
C PHE A 33 -6.17 11.31 -10.55
N LEU A 34 -5.90 12.06 -9.48
CA LEU A 34 -5.80 11.51 -8.12
C LEU A 34 -7.13 10.90 -7.64
N ASP A 35 -8.27 11.45 -8.06
CA ASP A 35 -9.59 10.93 -7.76
C ASP A 35 -9.88 9.56 -8.40
N THR A 36 -9.10 9.17 -9.41
CA THR A 36 -9.17 7.83 -10.00
C THR A 36 -8.49 6.75 -9.16
N ALA A 37 -7.76 7.15 -8.08
CA ALA A 37 -7.05 6.20 -7.23
C ALA A 37 -7.99 5.21 -6.56
N VAL A 38 -7.66 3.93 -6.66
CA VAL A 38 -8.43 2.85 -6.06
C VAL A 38 -7.75 2.30 -4.82
N LEU A 39 -8.54 1.76 -3.90
CA LEU A 39 -8.03 1.19 -2.65
C LEU A 39 -7.19 -0.07 -2.89
N PHE A 40 -7.55 -0.86 -3.89
CA PHE A 40 -6.87 -2.06 -4.35
C PHE A 40 -7.23 -2.33 -5.82
N HIS A 41 -6.49 -3.23 -6.46
CA HIS A 41 -6.79 -3.68 -7.81
C HIS A 41 -6.66 -5.20 -7.90
N ARG A 42 -7.61 -5.86 -8.59
CA ARG A 42 -7.53 -7.30 -8.88
C ARG A 42 -7.13 -7.51 -10.34
N VAL A 43 -6.19 -8.40 -10.55
CA VAL A 43 -5.78 -8.87 -11.87
C VAL A 43 -6.24 -10.33 -11.94
N ASP A 44 -7.53 -10.51 -12.27
CA ASP A 44 -8.23 -11.80 -12.12
C ASP A 44 -7.62 -12.90 -12.97
N GLU A 45 -7.17 -12.58 -14.19
CA GLU A 45 -6.51 -13.52 -15.09
C GLU A 45 -5.20 -14.11 -14.51
N HIS A 46 -4.62 -13.44 -13.53
CA HIS A 46 -3.41 -13.89 -12.84
C HIS A 46 -3.65 -14.31 -11.38
N GLY A 47 -4.87 -14.19 -10.88
CA GLY A 47 -5.19 -14.43 -9.48
C GLY A 47 -4.39 -13.53 -8.52
N VAL A 48 -4.13 -12.28 -8.92
CA VAL A 48 -3.31 -11.32 -8.17
C VAL A 48 -4.18 -10.22 -7.60
N LEU A 49 -3.95 -9.92 -6.32
CA LEU A 49 -4.48 -8.75 -5.62
C LEU A 49 -3.35 -7.73 -5.45
N VAL A 50 -3.53 -6.52 -5.95
CA VAL A 50 -2.58 -5.42 -5.78
C VAL A 50 -3.09 -4.49 -4.69
N VAL A 51 -2.26 -4.22 -3.69
CA VAL A 51 -2.55 -3.30 -2.58
C VAL A 51 -1.39 -2.33 -2.39
N HIS A 52 -1.65 -1.18 -1.74
CA HIS A 52 -0.58 -0.21 -1.47
C HIS A 52 0.45 -0.78 -0.47
N ALA A 53 0.02 -1.21 0.71
CA ALA A 53 0.95 -1.61 1.79
C ALA A 53 0.82 -3.09 2.17
N GLY A 54 -0.35 -3.59 2.55
CA GLY A 54 -0.46 -4.99 2.94
C GLY A 54 -1.82 -5.41 3.45
N VAL A 55 -1.93 -6.64 3.90
CA VAL A 55 -3.13 -7.20 4.51
C VAL A 55 -2.86 -7.61 5.96
N THR A 56 -3.86 -7.49 6.82
CA THR A 56 -3.71 -7.82 8.25
C THR A 56 -4.30 -9.18 8.58
N GLY A 57 -3.74 -9.85 9.58
CA GLY A 57 -4.19 -11.17 10.02
C GLY A 57 -5.63 -11.19 10.55
N ASP A 58 -6.12 -10.06 11.07
CA ASP A 58 -7.49 -9.87 11.56
C ASP A 58 -8.54 -9.57 10.47
N MET A 59 -8.12 -9.52 9.21
CA MET A 59 -9.01 -9.32 8.07
C MET A 59 -9.61 -10.68 7.64
N ALA A 60 -10.82 -10.97 8.08
CA ALA A 60 -11.50 -12.23 7.75
C ALA A 60 -12.01 -12.27 6.30
N GLU A 61 -12.43 -11.12 5.77
CA GLU A 61 -12.98 -10.97 4.43
C GLU A 61 -12.29 -9.80 3.74
N PHE A 62 -12.10 -9.93 2.44
CA PHE A 62 -11.62 -8.84 1.58
C PHE A 62 -12.73 -8.44 0.62
N PRO A 63 -13.02 -7.15 0.45
CA PRO A 63 -14.09 -6.73 -0.45
C PRO A 63 -13.83 -7.22 -1.87
N SER A 64 -14.89 -7.63 -2.55
CA SER A 64 -14.80 -8.14 -3.93
C SER A 64 -14.58 -7.01 -4.94
N SER A 65 -15.03 -5.78 -4.60
CA SER A 65 -14.86 -4.61 -5.43
C SER A 65 -14.56 -3.36 -4.60
N VAL A 66 -14.11 -2.30 -5.28
CA VAL A 66 -13.84 -0.99 -4.67
C VAL A 66 -15.15 -0.36 -4.18
N GLU A 67 -16.25 -0.54 -4.92
CA GLU A 67 -17.58 -0.05 -4.55
C GLU A 67 -18.09 -0.73 -3.28
N GLU A 68 -17.88 -2.04 -3.15
CA GLU A 68 -18.19 -2.76 -1.93
C GLU A 68 -17.38 -2.22 -0.74
N ALA A 69 -16.07 -2.01 -0.92
CA ALA A 69 -15.21 -1.42 0.11
C ALA A 69 -15.69 -0.02 0.52
N ALA A 70 -16.12 0.79 -0.42
CA ALA A 70 -16.67 2.13 -0.17
C ALA A 70 -18.01 2.08 0.57
N ALA A 71 -18.85 1.08 0.30
CA ALA A 71 -20.16 0.89 0.92
C ALA A 71 -20.08 0.29 2.35
N MET A 72 -18.96 -0.29 2.75
CA MET A 72 -18.79 -0.87 4.08
C MET A 72 -19.04 0.14 5.18
N SER A 73 -19.63 -0.29 6.30
CA SER A 73 -19.81 0.54 7.48
C SER A 73 -18.45 1.04 8.02
N ASN A 74 -18.44 2.17 8.75
CA ASN A 74 -17.22 2.72 9.34
C ASN A 74 -16.43 1.70 10.19
N LYS A 75 -17.11 0.78 10.87
CA LYS A 75 -16.49 -0.29 11.66
C LYS A 75 -15.79 -1.31 10.75
N LYS A 76 -16.43 -1.71 9.65
CA LYS A 76 -15.87 -2.64 8.66
C LYS A 76 -14.79 -1.99 7.80
N ARG A 77 -14.90 -0.69 7.48
CA ARG A 77 -13.89 0.06 6.70
C ARG A 77 -12.54 0.21 7.41
N LYS A 78 -12.50 0.09 8.73
CA LYS A 78 -11.21 0.18 9.47
C LYS A 78 -10.24 -0.92 9.05
N SER A 79 -10.72 -2.13 8.74
CA SER A 79 -9.85 -3.20 8.23
C SER A 79 -9.34 -2.93 6.81
N PRO A 80 -10.18 -2.63 5.80
CA PRO A 80 -9.69 -2.24 4.48
C PRO A 80 -8.75 -1.03 4.49
N SER A 81 -8.96 -0.03 5.36
CA SER A 81 -8.05 1.12 5.44
C SER A 81 -6.64 0.79 5.94
N LYS A 82 -6.48 -0.33 6.65
CA LYS A 82 -5.15 -0.79 7.10
C LYS A 82 -4.26 -1.23 5.94
N ILE A 83 -4.85 -1.65 4.80
CA ILE A 83 -4.08 -2.03 3.60
C ILE A 83 -3.22 -0.89 3.04
N LEU A 84 -3.50 0.36 3.43
CA LEU A 84 -2.70 1.52 3.07
C LEU A 84 -1.49 1.77 4.00
N ARG A 85 -1.35 1.00 5.09
CA ARG A 85 -0.33 1.29 6.11
C ARG A 85 0.31 0.06 6.74
N CYS A 86 -0.19 -1.15 6.44
CA CYS A 86 0.30 -2.38 7.07
C CYS A 86 1.72 -2.70 6.60
N ARG A 87 2.68 -2.69 7.52
CA ARG A 87 4.07 -3.13 7.29
C ARG A 87 4.37 -4.37 8.13
N PHE A 88 4.20 -4.24 9.44
CA PHE A 88 4.54 -5.26 10.42
C PHE A 88 3.32 -5.73 11.20
N LEU A 89 3.37 -6.98 11.63
CA LEU A 89 2.41 -7.56 12.56
C LEU A 89 3.12 -7.90 13.86
N ASN A 90 2.42 -7.73 14.97
CA ASN A 90 2.93 -8.20 16.25
C ASN A 90 3.09 -9.72 16.23
N ALA A 91 4.27 -10.22 16.57
CA ALA A 91 4.64 -11.63 16.46
C ALA A 91 3.74 -12.56 17.30
N GLU A 92 3.25 -12.08 18.45
CA GLU A 92 2.44 -12.90 19.37
C GLU A 92 0.95 -12.88 19.02
N THR A 93 0.45 -11.70 18.60
CA THR A 93 -1.00 -11.48 18.44
C THR A 93 -1.47 -11.41 17.01
N GLY A 94 -0.55 -11.32 16.01
CA GLY A 94 -0.85 -11.14 14.60
C GLY A 94 -1.53 -9.80 14.27
N LYS A 95 -1.60 -8.86 15.23
CA LYS A 95 -2.25 -7.57 15.03
C LYS A 95 -1.36 -6.58 14.31
N PHE A 96 -1.99 -5.72 13.53
CA PHE A 96 -1.35 -4.58 12.88
C PHE A 96 -0.59 -3.71 13.90
N LEU A 97 0.64 -3.33 13.53
CA LEU A 97 1.46 -2.37 14.26
C LEU A 97 1.51 -1.04 13.50
N SER A 98 1.43 0.07 14.22
CA SER A 98 1.67 1.38 13.65
C SER A 98 3.17 1.59 13.40
N LEU A 99 3.50 2.55 12.55
CA LEU A 99 4.90 2.88 12.24
C LEU A 99 5.65 3.27 13.53
N GLY A 100 6.73 2.55 13.80
CA GLY A 100 7.57 2.75 14.98
C GLY A 100 7.16 1.95 16.22
N ASP A 101 6.05 1.20 16.18
CA ASP A 101 5.60 0.32 17.26
C ASP A 101 6.18 -1.11 17.14
N ASN A 102 6.81 -1.43 15.99
CA ASN A 102 7.42 -2.74 15.78
C ASN A 102 8.74 -2.87 16.55
N THR A 103 8.97 -4.08 17.04
CA THR A 103 10.18 -4.48 17.77
C THR A 103 10.91 -5.57 16.98
N GLU A 104 12.12 -5.91 17.43
CA GLU A 104 12.86 -7.05 16.87
C GLU A 104 12.05 -8.34 17.02
N GLY A 105 11.88 -9.06 15.91
CA GLY A 105 11.07 -10.28 15.84
C GLY A 105 9.63 -10.09 15.33
N ASP A 106 9.13 -8.86 15.22
CA ASP A 106 7.85 -8.62 14.59
C ASP A 106 7.98 -8.79 13.06
N PRO A 107 7.24 -9.72 12.43
CA PRO A 107 7.41 -10.03 11.02
C PRO A 107 6.83 -8.93 10.12
N VAL A 108 7.40 -8.79 8.93
CA VAL A 108 6.66 -8.17 7.81
C VAL A 108 5.42 -9.01 7.57
N TRP A 109 4.27 -8.36 7.41
CA TRP A 109 2.98 -9.06 7.24
C TRP A 109 3.02 -10.19 6.19
N ALA A 110 3.79 -9.98 5.11
CA ALA A 110 3.92 -10.91 3.99
C ALA A 110 4.65 -12.22 4.35
N GLU A 111 5.43 -12.23 5.43
CA GLU A 111 6.14 -13.44 5.93
C GLU A 111 5.18 -14.45 6.56
N VAL A 112 4.06 -13.96 7.09
CA VAL A 112 3.07 -14.77 7.82
C VAL A 112 1.71 -14.83 7.11
N TYR A 113 1.61 -14.26 5.91
CA TYR A 113 0.39 -14.25 5.13
C TYR A 113 0.11 -15.63 4.53
N ASP A 114 -1.08 -16.17 4.77
CA ASP A 114 -1.50 -17.53 4.43
C ASP A 114 -2.11 -17.70 3.03
N GLY A 115 -2.16 -16.62 2.24
CA GLY A 115 -2.69 -16.68 0.88
C GLY A 115 -4.22 -16.65 0.75
N ARG A 116 -4.96 -16.41 1.85
CA ARG A 116 -6.45 -16.47 1.87
C ARG A 116 -7.16 -15.57 0.86
N PHE A 117 -6.51 -14.50 0.41
CA PHE A 117 -7.05 -13.57 -0.59
C PHE A 117 -6.38 -13.71 -1.97
N GLY A 118 -5.64 -14.81 -2.20
CA GLY A 118 -4.83 -15.03 -3.38
C GLY A 118 -3.41 -14.47 -3.25
N ARG A 119 -2.69 -14.35 -4.35
CA ARG A 119 -1.37 -13.71 -4.37
C ARG A 119 -1.48 -12.21 -4.22
N VAL A 120 -0.67 -11.63 -3.34
CA VAL A 120 -0.67 -10.17 -3.12
C VAL A 120 0.60 -9.55 -3.67
N VAL A 121 0.47 -8.47 -4.46
CA VAL A 121 1.57 -7.60 -4.86
C VAL A 121 1.43 -6.28 -4.10
N PHE A 122 2.52 -5.82 -3.50
CA PHE A 122 2.48 -4.65 -2.61
C PHE A 122 3.75 -3.79 -2.68
N GLY A 123 3.63 -2.55 -2.19
CA GLY A 123 4.72 -1.61 -1.98
C GLY A 123 4.80 -1.13 -0.54
N HIS A 124 5.10 0.13 -0.31
CA HIS A 124 5.10 0.85 0.97
C HIS A 124 6.21 0.45 1.95
N GLU A 125 6.58 -0.81 2.05
CA GLU A 125 7.78 -1.27 2.77
C GLU A 125 8.93 -1.42 1.77
N PRO A 126 9.96 -0.55 1.83
CA PRO A 126 11.02 -0.55 0.83
C PRO A 126 12.04 -1.67 1.08
N PHE A 127 12.23 -2.53 0.11
CA PHE A 127 13.27 -3.55 0.07
C PHE A 127 14.42 -3.05 -0.82
N MET A 128 15.39 -2.38 -0.21
CA MET A 128 16.47 -1.69 -0.93
C MET A 128 17.37 -2.62 -1.76
N ASP A 129 17.44 -3.89 -1.38
CA ASP A 129 18.26 -4.91 -2.06
C ASP A 129 17.58 -5.49 -3.31
N GLY A 130 16.31 -5.20 -3.51
CA GLY A 130 15.52 -5.69 -4.64
C GLY A 130 14.12 -6.15 -4.24
N PRO A 131 13.29 -6.53 -5.22
CA PRO A 131 11.95 -7.03 -4.93
C PRO A 131 12.02 -8.29 -4.07
N ARG A 132 11.12 -8.39 -3.08
CA ARG A 132 11.09 -9.51 -2.15
C ARG A 132 9.92 -10.44 -2.44
N ILE A 133 10.25 -11.72 -2.61
CA ILE A 133 9.28 -12.78 -2.89
C ILE A 133 9.02 -13.56 -1.60
N PHE A 134 7.73 -13.68 -1.25
CA PHE A 134 7.21 -14.51 -0.18
C PHE A 134 6.31 -15.61 -0.77
N ASP A 135 5.90 -16.57 0.02
CA ASP A 135 5.07 -17.69 -0.45
C ASP A 135 3.80 -17.24 -1.18
N HIS A 136 3.09 -16.27 -0.60
CA HIS A 136 1.83 -15.76 -1.13
C HIS A 136 1.84 -14.25 -1.43
N ALA A 137 3.00 -13.58 -1.36
CA ALA A 137 3.09 -12.16 -1.60
C ALA A 137 4.38 -11.78 -2.35
N THR A 138 4.39 -10.57 -2.94
CA THR A 138 5.57 -10.02 -3.61
C THR A 138 5.65 -8.53 -3.34
N GLY A 139 6.70 -8.11 -2.64
CA GLY A 139 7.03 -6.70 -2.42
C GLY A 139 7.81 -6.14 -3.60
N VAL A 140 7.31 -5.08 -4.21
CA VAL A 140 7.92 -4.42 -5.38
C VAL A 140 8.47 -3.04 -5.10
N ASP A 141 8.27 -2.50 -3.89
CA ASP A 141 8.88 -1.23 -3.50
C ASP A 141 10.38 -1.46 -3.24
N THR A 142 11.20 -0.87 -4.06
CA THR A 142 12.65 -0.93 -3.98
C THR A 142 13.27 0.44 -3.70
N GLY A 143 12.50 1.31 -3.03
CA GLY A 143 12.96 2.56 -2.46
C GLY A 143 13.28 3.64 -3.49
N ALA A 144 12.53 3.73 -4.60
CA ALA A 144 12.81 4.73 -5.65
C ALA A 144 12.90 6.15 -5.10
N VAL A 145 12.00 6.55 -4.21
CA VAL A 145 11.99 7.90 -3.60
C VAL A 145 13.21 8.12 -2.69
N SER A 146 13.79 7.06 -2.15
CA SER A 146 14.96 7.07 -1.25
C SER A 146 16.29 6.88 -1.98
N GLY A 147 16.29 6.93 -3.32
CA GLY A 147 17.49 6.76 -4.13
C GLY A 147 17.78 5.31 -4.54
N GLY A 148 16.86 4.38 -4.28
CA GLY A 148 16.93 3.00 -4.71
C GLY A 148 16.52 2.83 -6.18
N ARG A 149 15.58 1.96 -6.46
CA ARG A 149 15.10 1.63 -7.80
C ARG A 149 13.58 1.74 -7.90
N LEU A 150 13.06 2.04 -9.08
CA LEU A 150 11.67 1.83 -9.43
C LEU A 150 11.56 0.45 -10.08
N THR A 151 10.80 -0.44 -9.46
CA THR A 151 10.67 -1.84 -9.88
C THR A 151 9.22 -2.17 -10.24
N ALA A 152 9.05 -2.88 -11.34
CA ALA A 152 7.79 -3.43 -11.80
C ALA A 152 7.85 -4.96 -11.82
N LEU A 153 6.77 -5.61 -11.39
CA LEU A 153 6.51 -7.02 -11.65
C LEU A 153 5.74 -7.12 -12.97
N VAL A 154 6.28 -7.90 -13.90
CA VAL A 154 5.62 -8.22 -15.16
C VAL A 154 4.85 -9.52 -14.99
N LEU A 155 3.53 -9.46 -15.17
CA LEU A 155 2.65 -10.63 -15.19
C LEU A 155 2.53 -11.12 -16.62
N ASN A 156 2.83 -12.39 -16.85
CA ASN A 156 2.72 -13.01 -18.17
C ASN A 156 1.75 -14.21 -18.07
N THR A 157 0.79 -14.28 -18.98
CA THR A 157 -0.17 -15.38 -19.06
C THR A 157 0.45 -16.69 -19.55
N GLU A 158 1.56 -16.59 -20.29
CA GLU A 158 2.23 -17.74 -20.89
C GLU A 158 3.29 -18.39 -19.98
N SER A 159 3.72 -17.67 -18.92
CA SER A 159 4.73 -18.17 -17.99
C SER A 159 4.36 -17.84 -16.54
N PRO A 160 4.44 -18.83 -15.62
CA PRO A 160 4.26 -18.57 -14.20
C PRO A 160 5.45 -17.86 -13.56
N GLU A 161 6.54 -17.64 -14.29
CA GLU A 161 7.75 -17.00 -13.79
C GLU A 161 7.51 -15.51 -13.51
N ARG A 162 8.01 -15.06 -12.37
CA ARG A 162 7.96 -13.66 -11.96
C ARG A 162 9.12 -12.91 -12.61
N THR A 163 8.81 -12.08 -13.59
CA THR A 163 9.79 -11.23 -14.25
C THR A 163 9.75 -9.83 -13.65
N PHE A 164 10.90 -9.31 -13.27
CA PHE A 164 11.04 -7.96 -12.73
C PHE A 164 11.81 -7.07 -13.70
N VAL A 165 11.33 -5.85 -13.86
CA VAL A 165 12.04 -4.80 -14.57
C VAL A 165 12.30 -3.65 -13.59
N SER A 166 13.54 -3.20 -13.51
CA SER A 166 13.94 -2.16 -12.57
C SER A 166 14.79 -1.09 -13.25
N VAL A 167 14.53 0.17 -12.90
CA VAL A 167 15.37 1.31 -13.30
C VAL A 167 15.90 2.01 -12.05
N PRO A 168 17.17 2.48 -12.03
CA PRO A 168 17.69 3.20 -10.90
C PRO A 168 16.97 4.54 -10.73
N SER A 169 16.77 4.96 -9.49
CA SER A 169 16.29 6.31 -9.19
C SER A 169 17.30 7.36 -9.66
N ARG A 170 16.82 8.51 -10.09
CA ARG A 170 17.67 9.66 -10.49
C ARG A 170 18.27 10.41 -9.31
N GLY A 171 17.83 10.09 -8.09
CA GLY A 171 18.30 10.73 -6.85
C GLY A 171 17.46 10.34 -5.65
N LYS A 172 17.82 10.93 -4.50
CA LYS A 172 17.04 10.80 -3.25
C LYS A 172 16.10 11.99 -3.13
N PHE A 173 14.81 11.73 -3.07
CA PHE A 173 13.74 12.74 -3.06
C PHE A 173 13.02 12.87 -1.71
N CYS A 174 13.37 12.04 -0.74
CA CYS A 174 12.92 12.16 0.66
C CYS A 174 14.10 12.55 1.57
N LYS A 175 13.77 13.26 2.65
CA LYS A 175 14.73 13.61 3.72
C LYS A 175 14.95 12.43 4.66
#